data_c93a6fa1cc9cceac4da4b68ee9e42d3d
#
_entry.id   c93a6fa1cc9cceac4da4b68ee9e42d3d
#
_cell.length_a   1.000
_cell.length_b   1.000
_cell.length_c   1.000
_cell.angle_alpha   90.00
_cell.angle_beta   90.00
_cell.angle_gamma   90.00
#
_symmetry.space_group_name_H-M   'P 1'
#
loop_
_entity.id
_entity.type
_entity.pdbx_description
1 polymer ?
#
loop_
_entity_poly.entity_id
_entity_poly.type
_entity_poly.pdbx_seq_one_letter_code
_entity_poly.pdbx_strand_id
1 'polypeptide(L)'
;MSNENQKENENEIEDNSRRNFFKLGLGAAAIAGVGVSSTYAANKIEGVSHSDFPVPIDPDVLKPMPQENSIWTFIKSPLLADKFPERNKNFENGWNFQQHGFNPFVGMDNSKPGMRQLDLALMMSGWAMDDVLAPGSSSLQIKSGVYGWEQHGLMDQQWQFESAEDASQSIKSAARLLGATRCGITRNHKVWNWDPLYDSKEGREVSWDEFPFVPKTVIVVLIEEDYQAIATAPSYVSGAAVGMGYSQMATVAGSLATFIRGLGYQAVGAGNDLGNSVAYAIEAGLGEGARNGHMMAPRFGPRVRIAKVYTDLELPDEAYDKPKSFGIMEFCEKCKLCAEKCPSKAISLDDKPGWGPTYENGENPEYSWHHQRGVKKFYNDAKKCYKYWVDSGTDCAICMTACPWNKPDFWHHRLIDASNAYTGGPIHTFMKVMDELFGYGNVFDEQAVFDFWKTGKDIEV
;
A
#
# COMPACT_ATOMS: atom_id res chain seq x y z
N MET A 1 -29.33 -32.05 24.05
CA MET A 1 -30.26 -30.90 24.06
C MET A 1 -29.57 -29.52 24.19
N SER A 2 -28.24 -29.44 24.30
CA SER A 2 -27.52 -28.14 24.46
C SER A 2 -26.92 -27.56 23.16
N ASN A 3 -26.68 -28.34 22.12
CA ASN A 3 -26.04 -27.87 20.88
C ASN A 3 -27.04 -27.33 19.83
N GLU A 4 -28.30 -27.74 19.87
CA GLU A 4 -29.31 -27.23 18.94
C GLU A 4 -29.78 -25.82 19.34
N ASN A 5 -29.95 -25.56 20.64
CA ASN A 5 -30.33 -24.23 21.12
C ASN A 5 -29.26 -23.16 20.95
N GLN A 6 -27.96 -23.53 20.88
CA GLN A 6 -26.90 -22.57 20.56
C GLN A 6 -26.88 -22.20 19.07
N LYS A 7 -27.07 -23.17 18.18
CA LYS A 7 -27.13 -22.90 16.72
C LYS A 7 -28.38 -22.11 16.32
N GLU A 8 -29.52 -22.33 16.96
CA GLU A 8 -30.73 -21.53 16.75
C GLU A 8 -30.54 -20.08 17.21
N ASN A 9 -29.86 -19.86 18.34
CA ASN A 9 -29.57 -18.51 18.85
C ASN A 9 -28.55 -17.74 17.99
N GLU A 10 -27.53 -18.42 17.48
CA GLU A 10 -26.55 -17.81 16.56
C GLU A 10 -27.19 -17.43 15.23
N ASN A 11 -28.05 -18.28 14.66
CA ASN A 11 -28.77 -17.97 13.42
C ASN A 11 -29.80 -16.85 13.60
N GLU A 12 -30.47 -16.75 14.76
CA GLU A 12 -31.39 -15.66 15.06
C GLU A 12 -30.70 -14.31 15.27
N ILE A 13 -29.49 -14.30 15.85
CA ILE A 13 -28.68 -13.11 16.03
C ILE A 13 -28.17 -12.63 14.66
N GLU A 14 -27.74 -13.53 13.78
CA GLU A 14 -27.26 -13.21 12.44
C GLU A 14 -28.39 -12.68 11.54
N ASP A 15 -29.58 -13.26 11.59
CA ASP A 15 -30.74 -12.81 10.80
C ASP A 15 -31.30 -11.46 11.32
N ASN A 16 -31.31 -11.23 12.62
CA ASN A 16 -31.67 -9.93 13.19
C ASN A 16 -30.65 -8.83 12.90
N SER A 17 -29.37 -9.16 12.85
CA SER A 17 -28.31 -8.25 12.44
C SER A 17 -28.48 -7.82 10.98
N ARG A 18 -28.74 -8.77 10.07
CA ARG A 18 -29.00 -8.50 8.64
C ARG A 18 -30.27 -7.69 8.43
N ARG A 19 -31.36 -7.99 9.16
CA ARG A 19 -32.61 -7.21 9.07
C ARG A 19 -32.48 -5.77 9.58
N ASN A 20 -31.72 -5.57 10.63
CA ASN A 20 -31.46 -4.22 11.16
C ASN A 20 -30.55 -3.42 10.21
N PHE A 21 -29.61 -4.08 9.54
CA PHE A 21 -28.81 -3.47 8.48
C PHE A 21 -29.67 -2.94 7.32
N PHE A 22 -30.63 -3.74 6.82
CA PHE A 22 -31.53 -3.29 5.76
C PHE A 22 -32.40 -2.11 6.18
N LYS A 23 -32.87 -2.08 7.43
CA LYS A 23 -33.66 -0.96 7.97
C LYS A 23 -32.83 0.31 8.14
N LEU A 24 -31.57 0.21 8.59
CA LEU A 24 -30.63 1.32 8.74
C LEU A 24 -30.08 1.79 7.39
N GLY A 25 -29.78 0.87 6.48
CA GLY A 25 -29.28 1.19 5.13
C GLY A 25 -30.31 1.91 4.28
N LEU A 26 -31.59 1.56 4.37
CA LEU A 26 -32.69 2.28 3.73
C LEU A 26 -32.89 3.67 4.36
N GLY A 27 -32.67 3.80 5.68
CA GLY A 27 -32.71 5.09 6.37
C GLY A 27 -31.55 6.01 5.96
N ALA A 28 -30.33 5.50 5.83
CA ALA A 28 -29.15 6.25 5.40
C ALA A 28 -29.23 6.69 3.93
N ALA A 29 -29.77 5.86 3.05
CA ALA A 29 -30.03 6.21 1.65
C ALA A 29 -31.10 7.30 1.51
N ALA A 30 -32.11 7.31 2.40
CA ALA A 30 -33.13 8.34 2.45
C ALA A 30 -32.61 9.67 3.02
N ILE A 31 -31.63 9.65 3.93
CA ILE A 31 -30.99 10.82 4.51
C ILE A 31 -29.99 11.47 3.52
N ALA A 32 -29.35 10.67 2.65
CA ALA A 32 -28.37 11.17 1.70
C ALA A 32 -28.97 12.04 0.59
N GLY A 33 -30.29 12.01 0.34
CA GLY A 33 -31.01 12.93 -0.57
C GLY A 33 -30.43 13.09 -1.99
N VAL A 34 -29.40 12.36 -2.30
CA VAL A 34 -28.71 12.37 -3.58
C VAL A 34 -29.22 11.15 -4.36
N GLY A 35 -30.02 11.42 -5.37
CA GLY A 35 -30.50 10.39 -6.30
C GLY A 35 -29.35 9.73 -7.04
N VAL A 36 -28.66 8.82 -6.38
CA VAL A 36 -27.71 7.92 -7.02
C VAL A 36 -28.53 6.85 -7.73
N SER A 37 -28.91 7.15 -8.96
CA SER A 37 -29.56 6.18 -9.82
C SER A 37 -28.60 5.04 -10.11
N SER A 38 -28.97 3.88 -9.54
CA SER A 38 -28.54 2.56 -9.98
C SER A 38 -27.12 2.05 -9.67
N THR A 39 -27.03 0.74 -9.60
CA THR A 39 -25.84 -0.12 -9.56
C THR A 39 -24.65 0.29 -10.45
N TYR A 40 -24.85 1.12 -11.43
CA TYR A 40 -23.80 1.65 -12.31
C TYR A 40 -22.90 2.67 -11.62
N ALA A 41 -23.47 3.54 -10.79
CA ALA A 41 -22.68 4.55 -10.02
C ALA A 41 -21.82 3.88 -8.91
N ALA A 42 -22.29 2.79 -8.31
CA ALA A 42 -21.53 2.04 -7.32
C ALA A 42 -20.31 1.30 -7.90
N ASN A 43 -20.24 1.12 -9.21
CA ASN A 43 -19.11 0.47 -9.86
C ASN A 43 -17.95 1.42 -10.19
N LYS A 44 -18.18 2.74 -10.17
CA LYS A 44 -17.20 3.75 -10.55
C LYS A 44 -17.10 4.84 -9.48
N ILE A 45 -16.20 4.65 -8.52
CA ILE A 45 -15.86 5.68 -7.52
C ILE A 45 -14.87 6.62 -8.19
N GLU A 46 -15.34 7.80 -8.63
CA GLU A 46 -14.52 8.71 -9.44
C GLU A 46 -13.65 9.65 -8.60
N GLY A 47 -14.07 10.01 -7.38
CA GLY A 47 -13.41 11.02 -6.55
C GLY A 47 -13.48 12.44 -7.13
N VAL A 48 -12.91 13.39 -6.42
CA VAL A 48 -12.80 14.80 -6.86
C VAL A 48 -11.41 15.00 -7.47
N SER A 49 -11.35 15.34 -8.75
CA SER A 49 -10.09 15.58 -9.47
C SER A 49 -9.51 16.95 -9.13
N HIS A 50 -8.18 17.02 -9.04
CA HIS A 50 -7.41 18.23 -8.78
C HIS A 50 -6.41 18.48 -9.91
N SER A 51 -6.04 19.77 -10.11
CA SER A 51 -4.94 20.14 -11.01
C SER A 51 -3.59 19.81 -10.41
N ASP A 52 -3.50 19.86 -9.08
CA ASP A 52 -2.27 19.75 -8.30
C ASP A 52 -2.43 18.67 -7.22
N PHE A 53 -1.38 18.40 -6.49
CA PHE A 53 -1.39 17.44 -5.39
C PHE A 53 -2.52 17.76 -4.38
N PRO A 54 -3.34 16.79 -3.95
CA PRO A 54 -4.64 17.05 -3.29
C PRO A 54 -4.54 17.52 -1.84
N VAL A 55 -3.33 17.63 -1.30
CA VAL A 55 -3.10 18.22 0.02
C VAL A 55 -2.10 19.39 -0.08
N PRO A 56 -2.14 20.36 0.87
CA PRO A 56 -1.22 21.49 0.85
C PRO A 56 0.25 21.07 0.86
N ILE A 57 1.03 21.69 -0.03
CA ILE A 57 2.50 21.53 -0.13
C ILE A 57 3.15 22.87 0.18
N ASP A 58 4.23 22.82 0.96
CA ASP A 58 5.16 23.94 1.13
C ASP A 58 6.34 23.76 0.17
N PRO A 59 6.39 24.50 -0.95
CA PRO A 59 7.41 24.32 -1.98
C PRO A 59 8.82 24.72 -1.52
N ASP A 60 8.92 25.55 -0.49
CA ASP A 60 10.21 25.98 0.06
C ASP A 60 10.84 24.89 0.92
N VAL A 61 10.01 24.05 1.54
CA VAL A 61 10.40 22.96 2.45
C VAL A 61 10.47 21.61 1.75
N LEU A 62 9.52 21.33 0.85
CA LEU A 62 9.46 20.07 0.12
C LEU A 62 10.66 19.89 -0.80
N LYS A 63 11.49 18.91 -0.51
CA LYS A 63 12.67 18.52 -1.30
C LYS A 63 12.64 17.01 -1.55
N PRO A 64 13.32 16.53 -2.59
CA PRO A 64 13.60 15.11 -2.73
C PRO A 64 14.24 14.57 -1.46
N MET A 65 13.89 13.37 -1.05
CA MET A 65 14.46 12.72 0.11
C MET A 65 15.56 11.75 -0.33
N PRO A 66 16.73 11.72 0.33
CA PRO A 66 17.71 10.68 0.08
C PRO A 66 17.11 9.28 0.29
N GLN A 67 17.34 8.36 -0.64
CA GLN A 67 16.80 7.00 -0.54
C GLN A 67 17.28 6.28 0.72
N GLU A 68 18.51 6.56 1.14
CA GLU A 68 19.09 6.01 2.38
C GLU A 68 18.25 6.36 3.61
N ASN A 69 17.56 7.49 3.62
CA ASN A 69 16.67 7.92 4.70
C ASN A 69 15.32 7.16 4.73
N SER A 70 14.96 6.41 3.70
CA SER A 70 13.86 5.47 3.77
C SER A 70 14.15 4.40 4.81
N ILE A 71 13.21 4.10 5.71
CA ILE A 71 13.44 3.10 6.78
C ILE A 71 13.91 1.75 6.21
N TRP A 72 13.41 1.35 5.06
CA TRP A 72 13.75 0.08 4.42
C TRP A 72 15.17 0.05 3.83
N THR A 73 15.66 1.19 3.35
CA THR A 73 17.05 1.33 2.90
C THR A 73 17.98 1.53 4.09
N PHE A 74 17.56 2.37 5.03
CA PHE A 74 18.30 2.68 6.26
C PHE A 74 18.71 1.43 7.04
N ILE A 75 17.79 0.47 7.22
CA ILE A 75 18.09 -0.78 7.94
C ILE A 75 19.10 -1.66 7.21
N LYS A 76 19.31 -1.44 5.91
CA LYS A 76 20.29 -2.16 5.07
C LYS A 76 21.60 -1.38 4.92
N SER A 77 21.63 -0.08 5.26
CA SER A 77 22.80 0.76 5.09
C SER A 77 23.85 0.51 6.17
N PRO A 78 25.09 0.15 5.80
CA PRO A 78 26.20 0.05 6.75
C PRO A 78 26.56 1.38 7.38
N LEU A 79 26.32 2.52 6.69
CA LEU A 79 26.68 3.86 7.18
C LEU A 79 25.82 4.30 8.37
N LEU A 80 24.65 3.70 8.56
CA LEU A 80 23.67 4.10 9.55
C LEU A 80 23.48 3.03 10.65
N ALA A 81 24.32 1.99 10.68
CA ALA A 81 24.23 0.88 11.62
C ALA A 81 24.21 1.34 13.10
N ASP A 82 25.01 2.37 13.42
CA ASP A 82 25.13 2.88 14.78
C ASP A 82 23.90 3.66 15.25
N LYS A 83 23.12 4.21 14.30
CA LYS A 83 21.89 4.98 14.61
C LYS A 83 20.69 4.10 14.91
N PHE A 84 20.77 2.80 14.59
CA PHE A 84 19.66 1.86 14.80
C PHE A 84 20.17 0.48 15.27
N PRO A 85 20.48 0.34 16.58
CA PRO A 85 21.06 -0.90 17.12
C PRO A 85 20.16 -2.13 16.98
N GLU A 86 18.84 -1.96 16.80
CA GLU A 86 17.90 -3.08 16.54
C GLU A 86 18.22 -3.82 15.24
N ARG A 87 18.91 -3.18 14.31
CA ARG A 87 19.40 -3.79 13.07
C ARG A 87 20.22 -5.05 13.32
N ASN A 88 21.13 -5.02 14.32
CA ASN A 88 22.04 -6.13 14.58
C ASN A 88 21.32 -7.39 15.05
N LYS A 89 20.15 -7.27 15.66
CA LYS A 89 19.33 -8.42 16.07
C LYS A 89 18.75 -9.20 14.89
N ASN A 90 18.69 -8.59 13.71
CA ASN A 90 18.09 -9.19 12.54
C ASN A 90 19.06 -10.07 11.72
N PHE A 91 20.38 -9.92 11.93
CA PHE A 91 21.39 -10.55 11.06
C PHE A 91 22.02 -11.83 11.62
N GLU A 92 21.64 -12.26 12.81
CA GLU A 92 22.35 -13.34 13.52
C GLU A 92 21.96 -14.77 13.08
N ASN A 93 20.90 -14.98 12.31
CA ASN A 93 20.31 -16.33 12.11
C ASN A 93 20.22 -16.87 10.68
N GLY A 94 20.96 -16.37 9.72
CA GLY A 94 21.28 -17.11 8.49
C GLY A 94 20.22 -17.27 7.39
N TRP A 95 18.95 -16.98 7.63
CA TRP A 95 18.00 -16.81 6.54
C TRP A 95 18.18 -15.40 5.95
N ASN A 96 17.87 -15.21 4.66
CA ASN A 96 18.21 -13.97 3.95
C ASN A 96 17.49 -12.72 4.51
N PHE A 97 17.72 -12.41 5.80
CA PHE A 97 17.16 -11.28 6.53
C PHE A 97 17.56 -9.93 5.96
N GLN A 98 18.64 -9.89 5.17
CA GLN A 98 19.04 -8.69 4.45
C GLN A 98 17.94 -8.20 3.53
N GLN A 99 17.08 -9.09 3.07
CA GLN A 99 15.99 -8.78 2.15
C GLN A 99 14.72 -8.37 2.89
N HIS A 100 14.38 -9.08 3.97
CA HIS A 100 13.13 -8.86 4.71
C HIS A 100 13.26 -7.92 5.92
N GLY A 101 14.48 -7.72 6.40
CA GLY A 101 14.76 -6.77 7.49
C GLY A 101 14.32 -7.20 8.89
N PHE A 102 13.81 -8.42 9.09
CA PHE A 102 13.49 -8.99 10.41
C PHE A 102 13.63 -10.51 10.42
N ASN A 103 13.73 -11.11 11.62
CA ASN A 103 13.83 -12.54 11.82
C ASN A 103 12.45 -13.16 12.09
N PRO A 104 11.82 -13.88 11.14
CA PRO A 104 10.49 -14.42 11.34
C PRO A 104 10.45 -15.55 12.40
N PHE A 105 11.56 -16.23 12.66
CA PHE A 105 11.58 -17.31 13.65
C PHE A 105 11.42 -16.85 15.09
N VAL A 106 11.60 -15.55 15.38
CA VAL A 106 11.40 -14.97 16.73
C VAL A 106 9.97 -15.15 17.21
N GLY A 107 9.00 -15.03 16.30
CA GLY A 107 7.57 -15.15 16.62
C GLY A 107 7.01 -16.56 16.50
N MET A 108 7.80 -17.56 16.01
CA MET A 108 7.28 -18.89 15.72
C MET A 108 6.86 -19.64 16.99
N ASP A 109 5.58 -20.02 17.04
CA ASP A 109 4.97 -20.79 18.11
C ASP A 109 3.88 -21.71 17.54
N ASN A 110 4.15 -23.02 17.53
CA ASN A 110 3.22 -24.00 16.96
C ASN A 110 1.91 -24.15 17.76
N SER A 111 1.83 -23.63 18.97
CA SER A 111 0.60 -23.61 19.77
C SER A 111 -0.31 -22.43 19.42
N LYS A 112 0.21 -21.41 18.74
CA LYS A 112 -0.48 -20.15 18.47
C LYS A 112 -0.92 -20.06 17.00
N PRO A 113 -2.23 -20.04 16.71
CA PRO A 113 -2.75 -19.84 15.36
C PRO A 113 -2.17 -18.57 14.71
N GLY A 114 -1.76 -18.65 13.46
CA GLY A 114 -1.14 -17.56 12.72
C GLY A 114 0.37 -17.39 12.95
N MET A 115 0.97 -18.11 13.92
CA MET A 115 2.41 -18.07 14.22
C MET A 115 3.06 -19.44 14.14
N ARG A 116 2.36 -20.45 13.61
CA ARG A 116 2.83 -21.82 13.48
C ARG A 116 3.82 -21.99 12.31
N GLN A 117 4.54 -23.07 12.31
CA GLN A 117 5.39 -23.45 11.17
C GLN A 117 4.62 -23.50 9.84
N LEU A 118 3.36 -23.95 9.85
CA LEU A 118 2.47 -23.94 8.68
C LEU A 118 2.25 -22.53 8.15
N ASP A 119 1.95 -21.59 9.04
CA ASP A 119 1.68 -20.19 8.72
C ASP A 119 2.97 -19.49 8.23
N LEU A 120 4.12 -19.81 8.84
CA LEU A 120 5.44 -19.32 8.42
C LEU A 120 5.83 -19.84 7.02
N ALA A 121 5.58 -21.12 6.73
CA ALA A 121 5.85 -21.69 5.42
C ALA A 121 5.06 -20.95 4.31
N LEU A 122 3.82 -20.58 4.60
CA LEU A 122 3.01 -19.76 3.68
C LEU A 122 3.62 -18.35 3.49
N MET A 123 4.08 -17.71 4.57
CA MET A 123 4.73 -16.40 4.49
C MET A 123 5.99 -16.46 3.63
N MET A 124 6.86 -17.44 3.86
CA MET A 124 8.07 -17.65 3.05
C MET A 124 7.74 -17.86 1.57
N SER A 125 6.66 -18.62 1.28
CA SER A 125 6.22 -18.84 -0.10
C SER A 125 5.71 -17.55 -0.75
N GLY A 126 5.01 -16.68 0.00
CA GLY A 126 4.54 -15.40 -0.49
C GLY A 126 5.67 -14.48 -0.96
N TRP A 127 6.79 -14.47 -0.25
CA TRP A 127 7.97 -13.65 -0.58
C TRP A 127 8.90 -14.27 -1.64
N ALA A 128 8.77 -15.56 -1.94
CA ALA A 128 9.75 -16.30 -2.75
C ALA A 128 10.00 -15.69 -4.13
N MET A 129 8.98 -15.18 -4.81
CA MET A 129 9.16 -14.60 -6.15
C MET A 129 9.73 -13.19 -6.11
N ASP A 130 9.44 -12.41 -5.06
CA ASP A 130 10.13 -11.12 -4.85
C ASP A 130 11.62 -11.33 -4.65
N ASP A 131 12.00 -12.32 -3.86
CA ASP A 131 13.40 -12.69 -3.61
C ASP A 131 14.18 -13.05 -4.89
N VAL A 132 13.50 -13.66 -5.85
CA VAL A 132 14.11 -14.09 -7.13
C VAL A 132 14.07 -12.98 -8.17
N LEU A 133 12.95 -12.30 -8.31
CA LEU A 133 12.73 -11.33 -9.39
C LEU A 133 13.28 -9.94 -9.07
N ALA A 134 13.24 -9.53 -7.80
CA ALA A 134 13.68 -8.23 -7.34
C ALA A 134 14.71 -8.31 -6.21
N PRO A 135 15.76 -9.15 -6.30
CA PRO A 135 16.71 -9.40 -5.22
C PRO A 135 17.47 -8.13 -4.88
N GLY A 136 17.20 -7.58 -3.69
CA GLY A 136 17.85 -6.35 -3.25
C GLY A 136 17.40 -5.14 -4.07
N SER A 137 16.09 -4.91 -4.11
CA SER A 137 15.43 -3.83 -4.85
C SER A 137 15.97 -2.42 -4.56
N SER A 138 16.73 -2.25 -3.49
CA SER A 138 17.51 -1.02 -3.21
C SER A 138 18.94 -1.07 -3.76
N SER A 139 19.28 -2.01 -4.64
CA SER A 139 20.59 -2.09 -5.30
C SER A 139 20.48 -1.71 -6.76
N LEU A 140 21.19 -0.68 -7.15
CA LEU A 140 21.31 -0.24 -8.54
C LEU A 140 22.22 -1.13 -9.38
N GLN A 141 22.88 -2.12 -8.78
CA GLN A 141 23.73 -3.12 -9.49
C GLN A 141 22.94 -4.23 -10.18
N ILE A 142 21.62 -4.28 -10.03
CA ILE A 142 20.81 -5.25 -10.76
C ILE A 142 20.79 -4.85 -12.23
N LYS A 143 21.80 -5.26 -12.95
CA LYS A 143 21.92 -5.06 -14.41
C LYS A 143 20.95 -5.94 -15.18
N SER A 144 20.67 -7.11 -14.63
CA SER A 144 19.77 -8.13 -15.20
C SER A 144 18.73 -8.51 -14.17
N GLY A 145 17.50 -8.52 -14.52
CA GLY A 145 16.37 -8.84 -13.66
C GLY A 145 15.19 -7.94 -13.95
N VAL A 146 14.11 -8.15 -13.23
CA VAL A 146 12.84 -7.45 -13.48
C VAL A 146 12.98 -5.93 -13.27
N TYR A 147 13.82 -5.53 -12.33
CA TYR A 147 14.15 -4.14 -12.02
C TYR A 147 15.56 -3.76 -12.51
N GLY A 148 16.02 -4.40 -13.59
CA GLY A 148 17.30 -4.05 -14.21
C GLY A 148 17.28 -2.62 -14.73
N TRP A 149 18.11 -1.76 -14.17
CA TRP A 149 18.12 -0.33 -14.52
C TRP A 149 18.98 0.02 -15.75
N GLU A 150 19.86 -0.90 -16.17
CA GLU A 150 20.62 -0.77 -17.43
C GLU A 150 19.89 -1.46 -18.60
N GLN A 151 18.57 -1.50 -18.60
CA GLN A 151 17.80 -2.08 -19.69
C GLN A 151 17.61 -1.06 -20.81
N HIS A 152 17.67 -1.52 -22.04
CA HIS A 152 17.47 -0.71 -23.22
C HIS A 152 16.15 -1.03 -23.90
N GLY A 153 15.71 -0.18 -24.82
CA GLY A 153 14.61 -0.49 -25.72
C GLY A 153 14.89 -1.78 -26.51
N LEU A 154 13.87 -2.58 -26.72
CA LEU A 154 13.98 -3.86 -27.46
C LEU A 154 13.85 -3.65 -28.97
N MET A 155 13.31 -2.52 -29.41
CA MET A 155 13.07 -2.17 -30.79
C MET A 155 13.77 -0.86 -31.13
N ASP A 156 14.34 -0.77 -32.33
CA ASP A 156 14.98 0.46 -32.82
C ASP A 156 13.96 1.54 -33.18
N GLN A 157 12.77 1.11 -33.63
CA GLN A 157 11.67 2.01 -33.98
C GLN A 157 10.75 2.21 -32.79
N GLN A 158 10.51 3.47 -32.44
CA GLN A 158 9.54 3.84 -31.42
C GLN A 158 8.13 3.80 -31.97
N TRP A 159 7.24 3.13 -31.23
CA TRP A 159 5.81 3.12 -31.49
C TRP A 159 5.23 4.51 -31.25
N GLN A 160 4.39 5.00 -32.15
CA GLN A 160 3.68 6.26 -32.02
C GLN A 160 2.21 5.98 -31.77
N PHE A 161 1.67 6.47 -30.68
CA PHE A 161 0.25 6.37 -30.38
C PHE A 161 -0.57 7.34 -31.24
N GLU A 162 -1.78 6.95 -31.64
CA GLU A 162 -2.64 7.77 -32.46
C GLU A 162 -3.18 9.01 -31.73
N SER A 163 -3.37 8.90 -30.41
CA SER A 163 -3.87 9.97 -29.54
C SER A 163 -3.43 9.77 -28.09
N ALA A 164 -3.65 10.79 -27.26
CA ALA A 164 -3.45 10.72 -25.81
C ALA A 164 -4.32 9.63 -25.16
N GLU A 165 -5.59 9.49 -25.64
CA GLU A 165 -6.51 8.47 -25.15
C GLU A 165 -6.04 7.06 -25.54
N ASP A 166 -5.60 6.84 -26.78
CA ASP A 166 -5.03 5.57 -27.24
C ASP A 166 -3.80 5.18 -26.40
N ALA A 167 -2.88 6.13 -26.15
CA ALA A 167 -1.72 5.88 -25.32
C ALA A 167 -2.11 5.44 -23.89
N SER A 168 -3.02 6.18 -23.26
CA SER A 168 -3.49 5.89 -21.90
C SER A 168 -4.20 4.54 -21.83
N GLN A 169 -5.10 4.26 -22.78
CA GLN A 169 -5.86 3.00 -22.83
C GLN A 169 -4.95 1.80 -23.11
N SER A 170 -4.03 1.92 -24.06
CA SER A 170 -3.09 0.85 -24.43
C SER A 170 -2.20 0.45 -23.24
N ILE A 171 -1.60 1.43 -22.54
CA ILE A 171 -0.77 1.20 -21.37
C ILE A 171 -1.59 0.56 -20.24
N LYS A 172 -2.77 1.10 -19.93
CA LYS A 172 -3.65 0.57 -18.88
C LYS A 172 -4.19 -0.83 -19.20
N SER A 173 -4.45 -1.11 -20.49
CA SER A 173 -4.88 -2.44 -20.94
C SER A 173 -3.76 -3.47 -20.80
N ALA A 174 -2.52 -3.10 -21.17
CA ALA A 174 -1.36 -3.95 -20.96
C ALA A 174 -1.14 -4.21 -19.46
N ALA A 175 -1.15 -3.17 -18.63
CA ALA A 175 -0.99 -3.31 -17.18
C ALA A 175 -2.05 -4.26 -16.59
N ARG A 176 -3.33 -4.12 -16.99
CA ARG A 176 -4.42 -5.01 -16.54
C ARG A 176 -4.18 -6.46 -16.96
N LEU A 177 -3.78 -6.70 -18.20
CA LEU A 177 -3.48 -8.06 -18.70
C LEU A 177 -2.34 -8.69 -17.92
N LEU A 178 -1.34 -7.89 -17.57
CA LEU A 178 -0.15 -8.32 -16.83
C LEU A 178 -0.40 -8.50 -15.32
N GLY A 179 -1.60 -8.21 -14.82
CA GLY A 179 -2.02 -8.51 -13.45
C GLY A 179 -2.19 -7.29 -12.53
N ALA A 180 -2.08 -6.06 -13.04
CA ALA A 180 -2.37 -4.88 -12.23
C ALA A 180 -3.86 -4.80 -11.87
N THR A 181 -4.16 -4.58 -10.60
CA THR A 181 -5.52 -4.31 -10.14
C THR A 181 -6.01 -2.94 -10.59
N ARG A 182 -5.10 -1.95 -10.57
CA ARG A 182 -5.31 -0.59 -11.11
C ARG A 182 -4.02 -0.07 -11.72
N CYS A 183 -4.18 0.88 -12.65
CA CYS A 183 -3.06 1.57 -13.28
C CYS A 183 -3.40 3.03 -13.45
N GLY A 184 -2.42 3.90 -13.16
CA GLY A 184 -2.46 5.32 -13.44
C GLY A 184 -1.14 5.79 -14.04
N ILE A 185 -1.17 6.89 -14.76
CA ILE A 185 -0.03 7.42 -15.50
C ILE A 185 0.19 8.86 -15.07
N THR A 186 1.40 9.19 -14.65
CA THR A 186 1.76 10.55 -14.26
C THR A 186 3.11 10.94 -14.83
N ARG A 187 3.43 12.23 -14.79
CA ARG A 187 4.76 12.74 -15.14
C ARG A 187 5.79 12.29 -14.12
N ASN A 188 7.05 12.30 -14.51
CA ASN A 188 8.14 12.19 -13.55
C ASN A 188 8.25 13.50 -12.75
N HIS A 189 7.83 13.45 -11.49
CA HIS A 189 7.93 14.55 -10.54
C HIS A 189 9.22 14.40 -9.72
N LYS A 190 10.25 15.16 -10.06
CA LYS A 190 11.57 15.06 -9.40
C LYS A 190 11.48 15.16 -7.87
N VAL A 191 10.54 15.93 -7.34
CA VAL A 191 10.35 16.10 -5.89
C VAL A 191 9.93 14.81 -5.18
N TRP A 192 9.29 13.86 -5.88
CA TRP A 192 8.92 12.57 -5.37
C TRP A 192 9.96 11.47 -5.62
N ASN A 193 10.98 11.75 -6.41
CA ASN A 193 12.11 10.84 -6.58
C ASN A 193 12.97 10.82 -5.32
N TRP A 194 13.60 9.69 -5.05
CA TRP A 194 14.69 9.64 -4.08
C TRP A 194 15.91 10.33 -4.70
N ASP A 195 16.53 11.26 -3.97
CA ASP A 195 17.71 11.97 -4.44
C ASP A 195 18.59 12.36 -3.24
N PRO A 196 19.83 11.84 -3.16
CA PRO A 196 20.40 10.82 -4.05
C PRO A 196 19.72 9.46 -3.92
N LEU A 197 19.86 8.61 -4.93
CA LEU A 197 19.57 7.19 -4.87
C LEU A 197 20.61 6.51 -3.97
N TYR A 198 20.34 5.27 -3.54
CA TYR A 198 21.26 4.54 -2.69
C TYR A 198 21.42 3.09 -3.15
N ASP A 199 22.66 2.67 -3.39
CA ASP A 199 23.00 1.26 -3.63
C ASP A 199 23.37 0.57 -2.32
N SER A 200 22.47 -0.27 -1.83
CA SER A 200 22.67 -0.99 -0.58
C SER A 200 23.71 -2.10 -0.64
N LYS A 201 24.09 -2.57 -1.84
CA LYS A 201 25.15 -3.57 -2.01
C LYS A 201 26.53 -2.93 -2.02
N GLU A 202 26.66 -1.77 -2.69
CA GLU A 202 27.91 -1.00 -2.71
C GLU A 202 28.04 -0.12 -1.46
N GLY A 203 26.94 0.16 -0.74
CA GLY A 203 26.94 1.03 0.42
C GLY A 203 27.24 2.48 0.05
N ARG A 204 26.75 2.95 -1.10
CA ARG A 204 27.01 4.31 -1.60
C ARG A 204 25.77 5.00 -2.14
N GLU A 205 25.81 6.31 -2.10
CA GLU A 205 24.89 7.16 -2.86
C GLU A 205 25.14 7.05 -4.38
N VAL A 206 24.06 7.18 -5.16
CA VAL A 206 24.08 7.16 -6.61
C VAL A 206 23.31 8.35 -7.15
N SER A 207 23.94 9.11 -8.05
CA SER A 207 23.32 10.25 -8.71
C SER A 207 22.33 9.80 -9.80
N TRP A 208 21.28 10.58 -10.03
CA TRP A 208 20.42 10.42 -11.21
C TRP A 208 21.17 10.61 -12.53
N ASP A 209 22.35 11.24 -12.53
CA ASP A 209 23.21 11.34 -13.71
C ASP A 209 23.82 9.98 -14.11
N GLU A 210 23.88 9.02 -13.18
CA GLU A 210 24.29 7.64 -13.46
C GLU A 210 23.14 6.78 -14.01
N PHE A 211 21.88 7.27 -13.95
CA PHE A 211 20.72 6.54 -14.44
C PHE A 211 20.74 6.50 -15.98
N PRO A 212 20.39 5.35 -16.62
CA PRO A 212 20.64 5.15 -18.05
C PRO A 212 19.83 6.05 -18.98
N PHE A 213 18.78 6.70 -18.47
CA PHE A 213 17.95 7.64 -19.24
C PHE A 213 17.30 8.69 -18.32
N VAL A 214 16.79 9.75 -18.90
CA VAL A 214 16.02 10.77 -18.17
C VAL A 214 14.54 10.39 -18.18
N PRO A 215 13.97 9.95 -17.06
CA PRO A 215 12.55 9.59 -17.01
C PRO A 215 11.64 10.79 -17.30
N LYS A 216 10.62 10.57 -18.12
CA LYS A 216 9.57 11.55 -18.47
C LYS A 216 8.25 11.18 -17.85
N THR A 217 7.91 9.90 -17.89
CA THR A 217 6.65 9.33 -17.42
C THR A 217 6.91 8.30 -16.34
N VAL A 218 6.01 8.25 -15.37
CA VAL A 218 5.91 7.19 -14.35
C VAL A 218 4.54 6.53 -14.47
N ILE A 219 4.54 5.25 -14.80
CA ILE A 219 3.33 4.43 -14.83
C ILE A 219 3.23 3.74 -13.46
N VAL A 220 2.12 3.96 -12.76
CA VAL A 220 1.91 3.46 -11.39
C VAL A 220 0.87 2.36 -11.42
N VAL A 221 1.18 1.23 -10.83
CA VAL A 221 0.26 0.09 -10.74
C VAL A 221 -0.02 -0.27 -9.28
N LEU A 222 -1.26 -0.67 -9.01
CA LEU A 222 -1.68 -1.21 -7.74
C LEU A 222 -1.88 -2.71 -7.85
N ILE A 223 -1.45 -3.43 -6.83
CA ILE A 223 -1.68 -4.87 -6.62
C ILE A 223 -2.50 -5.02 -5.35
N GLU A 224 -3.68 -5.60 -5.45
CA GLU A 224 -4.53 -5.90 -4.29
C GLU A 224 -3.92 -7.03 -3.46
N GLU A 225 -3.94 -6.88 -2.14
CA GLU A 225 -3.59 -7.94 -1.20
C GLU A 225 -4.86 -8.68 -0.75
N ASP A 226 -4.74 -9.96 -0.47
CA ASP A 226 -5.88 -10.79 -0.08
C ASP A 226 -6.54 -10.29 1.22
N TYR A 227 -7.85 -10.05 1.18
CA TYR A 227 -8.59 -9.50 2.31
C TYR A 227 -8.60 -10.43 3.51
N GLN A 228 -8.82 -11.74 3.29
CA GLN A 228 -8.95 -12.72 4.38
C GLN A 228 -7.61 -12.93 5.07
N ALA A 229 -6.52 -12.99 4.29
CA ALA A 229 -5.19 -13.11 4.84
C ALA A 229 -4.79 -11.84 5.63
N ILE A 230 -5.04 -10.64 5.11
CA ILE A 230 -4.77 -9.38 5.82
C ILE A 230 -5.61 -9.28 7.11
N ALA A 231 -6.84 -9.78 7.14
CA ALA A 231 -7.69 -9.77 8.33
C ALA A 231 -7.13 -10.60 9.51
N THR A 232 -6.16 -11.48 9.26
CA THR A 232 -5.49 -12.28 10.30
C THR A 232 -4.39 -11.53 11.06
N ALA A 233 -4.16 -10.26 10.77
CA ALA A 233 -3.03 -9.51 11.33
C ALA A 233 -3.11 -9.30 12.87
N PRO A 234 -1.96 -9.36 13.55
CA PRO A 234 -0.63 -9.71 13.04
C PRO A 234 -0.42 -11.23 13.00
N SER A 235 -0.03 -11.76 11.86
CA SER A 235 0.25 -13.20 11.71
C SER A 235 1.17 -13.45 10.53
N TYR A 236 1.75 -14.63 10.45
CA TYR A 236 2.47 -15.06 9.25
C TYR A 236 1.55 -15.16 8.02
N VAL A 237 0.26 -15.44 8.22
CA VAL A 237 -0.72 -15.47 7.13
C VAL A 237 -0.87 -14.06 6.52
N SER A 238 -1.01 -13.02 7.34
CA SER A 238 -1.02 -11.64 6.84
C SER A 238 0.32 -11.25 6.21
N GLY A 239 1.45 -11.72 6.76
CA GLY A 239 2.77 -11.56 6.16
C GLY A 239 2.90 -12.25 4.81
N ALA A 240 2.22 -13.38 4.61
CA ALA A 240 2.15 -14.05 3.30
C ALA A 240 1.40 -13.20 2.26
N ALA A 241 0.30 -12.56 2.63
CA ALA A 241 -0.42 -11.64 1.73
C ALA A 241 0.47 -10.44 1.33
N VAL A 242 1.19 -9.87 2.30
CA VAL A 242 2.19 -8.82 2.06
C VAL A 242 3.26 -9.29 1.07
N GLY A 243 3.88 -10.45 1.34
CA GLY A 243 4.91 -11.05 0.48
C GLY A 243 4.40 -11.35 -0.92
N MET A 244 3.21 -11.93 -1.03
CA MET A 244 2.59 -12.21 -2.33
C MET A 244 2.33 -10.92 -3.12
N GLY A 245 1.91 -9.85 -2.43
CA GLY A 245 1.76 -8.53 -3.04
C GLY A 245 3.08 -8.01 -3.62
N TYR A 246 4.20 -8.17 -2.91
CA TYR A 246 5.54 -7.82 -3.42
C TYR A 246 5.95 -8.70 -4.61
N SER A 247 5.75 -10.00 -4.53
CA SER A 247 6.05 -10.94 -5.62
C SER A 247 5.27 -10.61 -6.90
N GLN A 248 3.98 -10.30 -6.78
CA GLN A 248 3.16 -9.86 -7.91
C GLN A 248 3.59 -8.48 -8.42
N MET A 249 3.94 -7.56 -7.53
CA MET A 249 4.45 -6.24 -7.87
C MET A 249 5.71 -6.34 -8.74
N ALA A 250 6.66 -7.19 -8.38
CA ALA A 250 7.87 -7.44 -9.15
C ALA A 250 7.54 -7.98 -10.55
N THR A 251 6.65 -8.97 -10.62
CA THR A 251 6.21 -9.57 -11.88
C THR A 251 5.54 -8.54 -12.80
N VAL A 252 4.58 -7.80 -12.28
CA VAL A 252 3.78 -6.84 -13.07
C VAL A 252 4.63 -5.67 -13.56
N ALA A 253 5.45 -5.08 -12.67
CA ALA A 253 6.28 -3.94 -13.03
C ALA A 253 7.35 -4.31 -14.06
N GLY A 254 7.99 -5.47 -13.90
CA GLY A 254 8.99 -5.94 -14.85
C GLY A 254 8.40 -6.30 -16.22
N SER A 255 7.25 -6.95 -16.23
CA SER A 255 6.53 -7.27 -17.47
C SER A 255 6.06 -6.01 -18.18
N LEU A 256 5.53 -5.03 -17.43
CA LEU A 256 5.10 -3.75 -18.00
C LEU A 256 6.29 -2.93 -18.52
N ALA A 257 7.41 -2.90 -17.80
CA ALA A 257 8.64 -2.28 -18.30
C ALA A 257 9.11 -2.94 -19.61
N THR A 258 9.01 -4.27 -19.69
CA THR A 258 9.33 -5.01 -20.92
C THR A 258 8.38 -4.67 -22.07
N PHE A 259 7.09 -4.48 -21.78
CA PHE A 259 6.12 -4.00 -22.79
C PHE A 259 6.54 -2.63 -23.34
N ILE A 260 6.86 -1.67 -22.48
CA ILE A 260 7.32 -0.33 -22.90
C ILE A 260 8.62 -0.40 -23.72
N ARG A 261 9.56 -1.27 -23.31
CA ARG A 261 10.79 -1.50 -24.07
C ARG A 261 10.50 -2.12 -25.45
N GLY A 262 9.47 -2.97 -25.54
CA GLY A 262 8.97 -3.51 -26.80
C GLY A 262 8.37 -2.46 -27.74
N LEU A 263 7.96 -1.30 -27.19
CA LEU A 263 7.54 -0.14 -27.96
C LEU A 263 8.73 0.75 -28.42
N GLY A 264 9.98 0.38 -28.11
CA GLY A 264 11.17 1.11 -28.48
C GLY A 264 11.59 2.22 -27.51
N TYR A 265 11.01 2.26 -26.32
CA TYR A 265 11.38 3.22 -25.26
C TYR A 265 12.20 2.55 -24.16
N GLN A 266 12.98 3.32 -23.43
CA GLN A 266 13.64 2.82 -22.24
C GLN A 266 12.66 2.76 -21.06
N ALA A 267 12.74 1.71 -20.25
CA ALA A 267 11.87 1.56 -19.10
C ALA A 267 12.48 0.66 -18.03
N VAL A 268 12.25 1.01 -16.78
CA VAL A 268 12.72 0.29 -15.59
C VAL A 268 11.55 0.12 -14.63
N GLY A 269 11.32 -1.12 -14.17
CA GLY A 269 10.39 -1.41 -13.09
C GLY A 269 10.98 -1.00 -11.74
N ALA A 270 10.14 -0.56 -10.82
CA ALA A 270 10.54 -0.21 -9.46
C ALA A 270 9.41 -0.55 -8.46
N GLY A 271 9.79 -1.11 -7.33
CA GLY A 271 8.95 -1.27 -6.16
C GLY A 271 8.96 0.01 -5.30
N ASN A 272 9.61 -0.09 -4.13
CA ASN A 272 9.80 1.05 -3.24
C ASN A 272 11.01 1.92 -3.63
N ASP A 273 11.72 1.51 -4.66
CA ASP A 273 12.92 2.17 -5.17
C ASP A 273 12.59 3.38 -6.04
N LEU A 274 13.60 4.18 -6.33
CA LEU A 274 13.61 5.32 -7.23
C LEU A 274 12.74 6.51 -6.78
N GLY A 275 11.71 6.30 -5.99
CA GLY A 275 10.86 7.39 -5.52
C GLY A 275 9.73 6.95 -4.60
N ASN A 276 9.07 7.93 -3.99
CA ASN A 276 7.97 7.76 -3.04
C ASN A 276 6.73 7.18 -3.73
N SER A 277 6.49 5.88 -3.51
CA SER A 277 5.38 5.14 -4.14
C SER A 277 4.00 5.72 -3.79
N VAL A 278 3.80 6.16 -2.54
CA VAL A 278 2.53 6.75 -2.09
C VAL A 278 2.26 8.07 -2.82
N ALA A 279 3.27 8.95 -2.90
CA ALA A 279 3.13 10.22 -3.60
C ALA A 279 2.83 10.03 -5.10
N TYR A 280 3.57 9.14 -5.76
CA TYR A 280 3.32 8.82 -7.17
C TYR A 280 1.94 8.21 -7.43
N ALA A 281 1.43 7.37 -6.53
CA ALA A 281 0.09 6.81 -6.67
C ALA A 281 -1.01 7.87 -6.49
N ILE A 282 -0.79 8.85 -5.63
CA ILE A 282 -1.69 10.01 -5.46
C ILE A 282 -1.64 10.89 -6.73
N GLU A 283 -0.46 11.21 -7.25
CA GLU A 283 -0.31 11.97 -8.51
C GLU A 283 -1.00 11.28 -9.69
N ALA A 284 -0.96 9.96 -9.74
CA ALA A 284 -1.63 9.15 -10.74
C ALA A 284 -3.14 8.94 -10.48
N GLY A 285 -3.74 9.63 -9.49
CA GLY A 285 -5.17 9.58 -9.19
C GLY A 285 -5.70 8.25 -8.68
N LEU A 286 -4.83 7.39 -8.14
CA LEU A 286 -5.17 6.03 -7.72
C LEU A 286 -5.74 5.94 -6.31
N GLY A 287 -5.55 6.98 -5.50
CA GLY A 287 -6.02 7.03 -4.13
C GLY A 287 -5.60 8.31 -3.43
N GLU A 288 -5.80 8.35 -2.11
CA GLU A 288 -5.51 9.49 -1.24
C GLU A 288 -4.70 9.05 -0.03
N GLY A 289 -3.83 9.93 0.49
CA GLY A 289 -3.03 9.65 1.68
C GLY A 289 -3.87 9.55 2.94
N ALA A 290 -3.47 8.70 3.89
CA ALA A 290 -4.19 8.44 5.12
C ALA A 290 -3.34 8.59 6.38
N ARG A 291 -4.01 8.56 7.55
CA ARG A 291 -3.37 8.68 8.87
C ARG A 291 -2.25 7.65 9.09
N ASN A 292 -2.45 6.42 8.65
CA ASN A 292 -1.46 5.34 8.83
C ASN A 292 -0.27 5.40 7.87
N GLY A 293 -0.19 6.45 7.04
CA GLY A 293 0.90 6.64 6.08
C GLY A 293 0.77 5.83 4.78
N HIS A 294 -0.26 4.99 4.67
CA HIS A 294 -0.59 4.32 3.40
C HIS A 294 -1.43 5.22 2.50
N MET A 295 -1.45 4.90 1.21
CA MET A 295 -2.48 5.40 0.31
C MET A 295 -3.73 4.52 0.46
N MET A 296 -4.89 5.16 0.52
CA MET A 296 -6.19 4.49 0.47
C MET A 296 -6.69 4.47 -0.98
N ALA A 297 -6.75 3.27 -1.54
CA ALA A 297 -7.36 3.06 -2.85
C ALA A 297 -8.86 2.82 -2.70
N PRO A 298 -9.73 3.46 -3.51
CA PRO A 298 -11.16 3.15 -3.51
C PRO A 298 -11.40 1.64 -3.71
N ARG A 299 -12.31 1.04 -2.95
CA ARG A 299 -12.66 -0.39 -2.87
C ARG A 299 -11.68 -1.27 -2.09
N PHE A 300 -10.38 -0.93 -2.05
CA PHE A 300 -9.36 -1.79 -1.45
C PHE A 300 -8.83 -1.23 -0.13
N GLY A 301 -9.09 0.06 0.13
CA GLY A 301 -8.50 0.72 1.29
C GLY A 301 -6.98 0.70 1.24
N PRO A 302 -6.32 0.37 2.37
CA PRO A 302 -4.86 0.35 2.47
C PRO A 302 -4.21 -0.94 1.95
N ARG A 303 -4.99 -2.00 1.61
CA ARG A 303 -4.45 -3.32 1.23
C ARG A 303 -4.09 -3.40 -0.24
N VAL A 304 -3.18 -2.52 -0.64
CA VAL A 304 -2.59 -2.49 -1.98
C VAL A 304 -1.08 -2.31 -1.90
N ARG A 305 -0.36 -2.98 -2.77
CA ARG A 305 1.05 -2.68 -3.06
C ARG A 305 1.13 -1.77 -4.27
N ILE A 306 2.15 -0.94 -4.29
CA ILE A 306 2.33 0.11 -5.31
C ILE A 306 3.66 -0.12 -6.01
N ALA A 307 3.63 -0.46 -7.30
CA ALA A 307 4.81 -0.49 -8.13
C ALA A 307 4.79 0.62 -9.17
N LYS A 308 5.96 0.89 -9.73
CA LYS A 308 6.17 1.95 -10.72
C LYS A 308 6.97 1.42 -11.90
N VAL A 309 6.73 2.01 -13.07
CA VAL A 309 7.62 1.88 -14.23
C VAL A 309 8.05 3.28 -14.65
N TYR A 310 9.33 3.54 -14.54
CA TYR A 310 9.95 4.78 -15.04
C TYR A 310 10.31 4.58 -16.50
N THR A 311 10.03 5.57 -17.36
CA THR A 311 10.31 5.50 -18.79
C THR A 311 10.64 6.87 -19.37
N ASP A 312 11.43 6.89 -20.45
CA ASP A 312 11.66 8.07 -21.27
C ASP A 312 10.53 8.36 -22.27
N LEU A 313 9.53 7.50 -22.36
CA LEU A 313 8.31 7.73 -23.12
C LEU A 313 7.64 9.02 -22.63
N GLU A 314 7.58 10.03 -23.48
CA GLU A 314 6.87 11.27 -23.25
C GLU A 314 5.48 11.19 -23.88
N LEU A 315 4.45 11.48 -23.10
CA LEU A 315 3.06 11.42 -23.53
C LEU A 315 2.45 12.81 -23.66
N PRO A 316 1.42 13.01 -24.49
CA PRO A 316 0.61 14.24 -24.46
C PRO A 316 -0.01 14.47 -23.09
N ASP A 317 -0.22 15.74 -22.73
CA ASP A 317 -0.71 16.16 -21.42
C ASP A 317 -2.02 15.49 -21.00
N GLU A 318 -2.91 15.26 -21.95
CA GLU A 318 -4.21 14.65 -21.76
C GLU A 318 -4.15 13.13 -21.46
N ALA A 319 -3.00 12.49 -21.71
CA ALA A 319 -2.77 11.08 -21.38
C ALA A 319 -2.47 10.85 -19.90
N TYR A 320 -2.03 11.90 -19.18
CA TYR A 320 -1.72 11.80 -17.76
C TYR A 320 -2.99 11.87 -16.91
N ASP A 321 -3.09 10.98 -15.95
CA ASP A 321 -4.13 11.02 -14.94
C ASP A 321 -3.90 12.20 -13.98
N LYS A 322 -4.99 12.66 -13.37
CA LYS A 322 -4.95 13.76 -12.41
C LYS A 322 -5.10 13.22 -10.98
N PRO A 323 -4.45 13.86 -10.00
CA PRO A 323 -4.67 13.57 -8.59
C PRO A 323 -6.14 13.65 -8.22
N LYS A 324 -6.57 12.80 -7.27
CA LYS A 324 -7.96 12.75 -6.82
C LYS A 324 -8.04 12.67 -5.31
N SER A 325 -9.09 13.26 -4.72
CA SER A 325 -9.48 13.05 -3.34
C SER A 325 -10.78 12.26 -3.23
N PHE A 326 -10.90 11.51 -2.15
CA PHE A 326 -12.01 10.61 -1.86
C PHE A 326 -12.58 10.82 -0.46
N GLY A 327 -12.26 11.96 0.19
CA GLY A 327 -12.67 12.30 1.55
C GLY A 327 -11.95 11.47 2.63
N ILE A 328 -10.82 10.88 2.29
CA ILE A 328 -10.04 10.02 3.20
C ILE A 328 -9.39 10.84 4.32
N MET A 329 -8.81 11.98 3.97
CA MET A 329 -8.11 12.81 4.96
C MET A 329 -9.08 13.32 6.02
N GLU A 330 -10.25 13.83 5.62
CA GLU A 330 -11.30 14.31 6.54
C GLU A 330 -11.87 13.17 7.40
N PHE A 331 -12.03 11.98 6.83
CA PHE A 331 -12.39 10.79 7.56
C PHE A 331 -11.34 10.45 8.63
N CYS A 332 -10.07 10.45 8.24
CA CYS A 332 -8.95 10.13 9.12
C CYS A 332 -8.79 11.12 10.29
N GLU A 333 -9.20 12.38 10.15
CA GLU A 333 -9.21 13.36 11.25
C GLU A 333 -10.10 12.88 12.42
N LYS A 334 -11.17 12.15 12.13
CA LYS A 334 -12.15 11.68 13.13
C LYS A 334 -11.94 10.21 13.54
N CYS A 335 -11.45 9.36 12.66
CA CYS A 335 -11.45 7.91 12.86
C CYS A 335 -10.21 7.57 13.69
N LYS A 336 -9.26 7.56 13.96
CA LYS A 336 -8.09 7.17 14.76
C LYS A 336 -7.92 5.65 15.02
N LEU A 337 -8.77 4.75 14.51
CA LEU A 337 -8.74 3.31 14.84
C LEU A 337 -7.36 2.66 14.57
N CYS A 338 -6.72 2.97 13.45
CA CYS A 338 -5.39 2.44 13.15
C CYS A 338 -4.31 2.90 14.15
N ALA A 339 -4.43 4.12 14.69
CA ALA A 339 -3.51 4.64 15.69
C ALA A 339 -3.80 4.07 17.08
N GLU A 340 -5.08 3.93 17.43
CA GLU A 340 -5.53 3.34 18.70
C GLU A 340 -5.09 1.88 18.83
N LYS A 341 -5.22 1.10 17.74
CA LYS A 341 -4.85 -0.33 17.68
C LYS A 341 -3.36 -0.57 17.40
N CYS A 342 -2.58 0.44 17.05
CA CYS A 342 -1.16 0.29 16.79
C CYS A 342 -0.39 -0.14 18.05
N PRO A 343 0.22 -1.34 18.08
CA PRO A 343 0.89 -1.85 19.30
C PRO A 343 2.14 -1.05 19.64
N SER A 344 2.86 -0.55 18.65
CA SER A 344 4.07 0.26 18.83
C SER A 344 3.79 1.75 19.06
N LYS A 345 2.52 2.19 18.94
CA LYS A 345 2.15 3.62 19.01
C LYS A 345 2.94 4.47 18.00
N ALA A 346 3.17 3.92 16.82
CA ALA A 346 3.89 4.57 15.72
C ALA A 346 3.04 5.55 14.93
N ILE A 347 1.69 5.41 14.98
CA ILE A 347 0.77 6.21 14.19
C ILE A 347 0.26 7.39 15.02
N SER A 348 0.31 8.60 14.43
CA SER A 348 -0.10 9.83 15.09
C SER A 348 -1.58 9.79 15.54
N LEU A 349 -1.83 10.24 16.78
CA LEU A 349 -3.16 10.47 17.36
C LEU A 349 -3.64 11.92 17.19
N ASP A 350 -2.90 12.77 16.49
CA ASP A 350 -3.27 14.15 16.25
C ASP A 350 -4.67 14.28 15.64
N ASP A 351 -5.39 15.34 15.98
CA ASP A 351 -6.73 15.58 15.46
C ASP A 351 -6.70 15.97 13.98
N LYS A 352 -5.60 16.60 13.53
CA LYS A 352 -5.44 17.10 12.17
C LYS A 352 -4.05 16.81 11.60
N PRO A 353 -3.93 16.74 10.27
CA PRO A 353 -2.63 16.67 9.63
C PRO A 353 -1.79 17.94 9.90
N GLY A 354 -0.50 17.75 10.07
CA GLY A 354 0.48 18.81 10.34
C GLY A 354 1.57 18.90 9.29
N TRP A 355 2.50 19.86 9.47
CA TRP A 355 3.64 20.10 8.59
C TRP A 355 4.91 19.33 8.99
N GLY A 356 4.89 18.69 10.15
CA GLY A 356 5.99 17.90 10.69
C GLY A 356 5.51 16.89 11.72
N PRO A 357 6.39 15.97 12.15
CA PRO A 357 6.08 15.00 13.18
C PRO A 357 5.83 15.65 14.54
N THR A 358 4.83 15.14 15.27
CA THR A 358 4.40 15.60 16.59
C THR A 358 4.60 14.54 17.69
N TYR A 359 5.04 13.32 17.32
CA TYR A 359 5.35 12.29 18.28
C TYR A 359 6.65 12.62 19.06
N GLU A 360 6.82 12.01 20.21
CA GLU A 360 8.01 12.16 21.04
C GLU A 360 9.28 11.92 20.21
N ASN A 361 10.22 12.84 20.27
CA ASN A 361 11.42 12.96 19.42
C ASN A 361 11.18 13.39 17.98
N GLY A 362 9.95 13.61 17.55
CA GLY A 362 9.62 14.01 16.18
C GLY A 362 10.00 15.44 15.83
N GLU A 363 10.07 16.33 16.83
CA GLU A 363 10.52 17.72 16.66
C GLU A 363 12.05 17.83 16.57
N ASN A 364 12.80 16.83 17.04
CA ASN A 364 14.24 16.78 16.89
C ASN A 364 14.60 16.45 15.44
N PRO A 365 15.31 17.33 14.69
CA PRO A 365 15.71 17.09 13.31
C PRO A 365 16.45 15.77 13.10
N GLU A 366 17.22 15.30 14.08
CA GLU A 366 17.91 14.01 14.03
C GLU A 366 16.97 12.82 13.99
N TYR A 367 15.76 12.94 14.55
CA TYR A 367 14.76 11.87 14.55
C TYR A 367 13.73 11.96 13.44
N SER A 368 13.71 13.07 12.70
CA SER A 368 12.76 13.29 11.59
C SER A 368 13.37 13.07 10.20
N TRP A 369 14.59 12.59 10.11
CA TRP A 369 15.31 12.39 8.85
C TRP A 369 14.60 11.41 7.89
N HIS A 370 13.80 10.47 8.39
CA HIS A 370 13.06 9.49 7.61
C HIS A 370 11.71 10.00 7.08
N HIS A 371 11.49 11.31 7.14
CA HIS A 371 10.28 11.94 6.62
C HIS A 371 10.59 12.92 5.48
N GLN A 372 9.86 12.80 4.39
CA GLN A 372 9.77 13.88 3.43
C GLN A 372 8.86 14.98 3.98
N ARG A 373 9.45 16.11 4.35
CA ARG A 373 8.78 17.27 4.94
C ARG A 373 8.21 18.18 3.84
N GLY A 374 7.35 19.14 4.23
CA GLY A 374 6.73 20.08 3.30
C GLY A 374 5.42 19.58 2.70
N VAL A 375 4.90 18.46 3.18
CA VAL A 375 3.54 17.97 2.84
C VAL A 375 2.70 17.98 4.09
N LYS A 376 1.51 18.56 4.03
CA LYS A 376 0.57 18.56 5.16
C LYS A 376 -0.10 17.21 5.29
N LYS A 377 0.35 16.38 6.23
CA LYS A 377 -0.09 14.99 6.43
C LYS A 377 0.00 14.57 7.89
N PHE A 378 -0.45 13.36 8.21
CA PHE A 378 -0.11 12.69 9.47
C PHE A 378 1.28 12.07 9.35
N TYR A 379 2.16 12.38 10.31
CA TYR A 379 3.52 11.87 10.36
C TYR A 379 3.60 10.70 11.33
N ASN A 380 4.14 9.57 10.88
CA ASN A 380 4.20 8.34 11.65
C ASN A 380 5.65 7.97 11.96
N ASP A 381 5.91 7.43 13.15
CA ASP A 381 7.23 6.98 13.56
C ASP A 381 7.57 5.62 12.93
N ALA A 382 8.20 5.65 11.77
CA ALA A 382 8.57 4.45 11.03
C ALA A 382 9.57 3.57 11.80
N LYS A 383 10.39 4.14 12.69
CA LYS A 383 11.34 3.38 13.54
C LYS A 383 10.60 2.54 14.58
N LYS A 384 9.61 3.14 15.26
CA LYS A 384 8.75 2.40 16.21
C LYS A 384 7.95 1.30 15.48
N CYS A 385 7.44 1.60 14.29
CA CYS A 385 6.74 0.62 13.46
C CYS A 385 7.64 -0.57 13.13
N TYR A 386 8.82 -0.30 12.58
CA TYR A 386 9.78 -1.33 12.22
C TYR A 386 10.28 -2.13 13.44
N LYS A 387 10.51 -1.46 14.58
CA LYS A 387 10.89 -2.16 15.82
C LYS A 387 9.87 -3.24 16.20
N TYR A 388 8.58 -2.96 16.05
CA TYR A 388 7.54 -3.96 16.31
C TYR A 388 7.64 -5.16 15.35
N TRP A 389 7.97 -4.95 14.09
CA TRP A 389 8.19 -6.05 13.14
C TRP A 389 9.34 -6.95 13.59
N VAL A 390 10.44 -6.35 14.06
CA VAL A 390 11.58 -7.07 14.62
C VAL A 390 11.17 -7.91 15.84
N ASP A 391 10.42 -7.29 16.75
CA ASP A 391 10.02 -7.94 18.01
C ASP A 391 8.97 -9.05 17.77
N SER A 392 8.09 -8.90 16.80
CA SER A 392 7.01 -9.86 16.50
C SER A 392 7.38 -10.93 15.47
N GLY A 393 8.41 -10.69 14.67
CA GLY A 393 8.82 -11.59 13.57
C GLY A 393 7.85 -11.62 12.39
N THR A 394 7.02 -10.57 12.19
CA THR A 394 6.07 -10.48 11.08
C THR A 394 5.88 -9.04 10.60
N ASP A 395 5.41 -8.86 9.36
CA ASP A 395 5.12 -7.57 8.72
C ASP A 395 4.00 -6.75 9.39
N CYS A 396 3.40 -7.22 10.45
CA CYS A 396 2.38 -6.62 11.27
C CYS A 396 1.00 -6.46 10.58
N ALA A 397 0.81 -5.54 9.62
CA ALA A 397 -0.44 -5.22 8.91
C ALA A 397 -1.65 -4.79 9.80
N ILE A 398 -1.51 -4.64 11.13
CA ILE A 398 -2.59 -4.28 12.06
C ILE A 398 -3.32 -3.01 11.64
N CYS A 399 -2.60 -1.97 11.20
CA CYS A 399 -3.20 -0.71 10.79
C CYS A 399 -4.01 -0.81 9.49
N MET A 400 -3.73 -1.82 8.67
CA MET A 400 -4.50 -2.14 7.47
C MET A 400 -5.79 -2.86 7.85
N THR A 401 -5.69 -3.89 8.69
CA THR A 401 -6.83 -4.66 9.21
C THR A 401 -7.81 -3.78 9.98
N ALA A 402 -7.29 -2.92 10.87
CA ALA A 402 -8.10 -2.02 11.69
C ALA A 402 -8.78 -0.87 10.90
N CYS A 403 -8.45 -0.71 9.62
CA CYS A 403 -8.94 0.41 8.83
C CYS A 403 -10.38 0.18 8.35
N PRO A 404 -11.33 1.09 8.61
CA PRO A 404 -12.71 1.00 8.11
C PRO A 404 -12.82 0.97 6.58
N TRP A 405 -11.78 1.38 5.85
CA TRP A 405 -11.69 1.29 4.39
C TRP A 405 -11.21 -0.09 3.91
N ASN A 406 -10.72 -0.94 4.80
CA ASN A 406 -10.36 -2.31 4.48
C ASN A 406 -11.60 -3.20 4.55
N LYS A 407 -12.32 -3.33 3.47
CA LYS A 407 -13.57 -4.09 3.36
C LYS A 407 -13.51 -5.14 2.26
N PRO A 408 -14.28 -6.23 2.39
CA PRO A 408 -14.59 -7.09 1.26
C PRO A 408 -15.31 -6.29 0.17
N ASP A 409 -15.08 -6.65 -1.10
CA ASP A 409 -15.63 -5.92 -2.24
C ASP A 409 -17.11 -6.22 -2.47
N PHE A 410 -17.99 -5.76 -1.57
CA PHE A 410 -19.44 -5.83 -1.72
C PHE A 410 -20.03 -4.51 -2.22
N TRP A 411 -21.17 -4.57 -2.92
CA TRP A 411 -21.81 -3.40 -3.52
C TRP A 411 -22.18 -2.30 -2.51
N HIS A 412 -22.58 -2.67 -1.29
CA HIS A 412 -22.94 -1.71 -0.24
C HIS A 412 -21.72 -0.99 0.34
N HIS A 413 -20.54 -1.65 0.41
CA HIS A 413 -19.29 -0.98 0.79
C HIS A 413 -18.90 0.03 -0.29
N ARG A 414 -19.01 -0.30 -1.57
CA ARG A 414 -18.75 0.62 -2.68
C ARG A 414 -19.64 1.84 -2.66
N LEU A 415 -20.92 1.67 -2.26
CA LEU A 415 -21.85 2.79 -2.13
C LEU A 415 -21.44 3.75 -1.00
N ILE A 416 -20.96 3.22 0.13
CA ILE A 416 -20.45 4.02 1.24
C ILE A 416 -19.18 4.75 0.83
N ASP A 417 -18.23 4.09 0.17
CA ASP A 417 -17.01 4.71 -0.34
C ASP A 417 -17.32 5.85 -1.31
N ALA A 418 -18.25 5.62 -2.25
CA ALA A 418 -18.69 6.66 -3.17
C ALA A 418 -19.36 7.86 -2.44
N SER A 419 -20.19 7.56 -1.44
CA SER A 419 -20.85 8.59 -0.64
C SER A 419 -19.86 9.43 0.16
N ASN A 420 -18.80 8.79 0.69
CA ASN A 420 -17.79 9.48 1.47
C ASN A 420 -17.01 10.51 0.65
N ALA A 421 -16.75 10.23 -0.62
CA ALA A 421 -16.05 11.16 -1.51
C ALA A 421 -16.79 12.50 -1.71
N TYR A 422 -18.09 12.55 -1.46
CA TYR A 422 -18.92 13.72 -1.77
C TYR A 422 -19.65 14.32 -0.56
N THR A 423 -19.86 13.60 0.55
CA THR A 423 -20.79 14.05 1.61
C THR A 423 -20.14 14.41 2.94
N GLY A 424 -18.97 13.87 3.29
CA GLY A 424 -18.24 14.16 4.54
C GLY A 424 -19.06 13.97 5.84
N GLY A 425 -18.50 14.38 6.97
CA GLY A 425 -19.15 14.61 8.26
C GLY A 425 -19.90 13.42 8.90
N PRO A 426 -21.23 13.37 8.83
CA PRO A 426 -22.03 12.35 9.53
C PRO A 426 -21.75 10.92 9.09
N ILE A 427 -21.40 10.71 7.83
CA ILE A 427 -21.12 9.40 7.28
C ILE A 427 -19.84 8.81 7.88
N HIS A 428 -18.87 9.64 8.24
CA HIS A 428 -17.62 9.19 8.87
C HIS A 428 -17.84 8.54 10.24
N THR A 429 -18.72 9.15 11.07
CA THR A 429 -19.08 8.59 12.38
C THR A 429 -19.87 7.29 12.21
N PHE A 430 -20.78 7.26 11.23
CA PHE A 430 -21.56 6.08 10.89
C PHE A 430 -20.66 4.90 10.48
N MET A 431 -19.69 5.11 9.59
CA MET A 431 -18.76 4.06 9.17
C MET A 431 -18.00 3.45 10.37
N LYS A 432 -17.49 4.30 11.28
CA LYS A 432 -16.77 3.81 12.48
C LYS A 432 -17.66 2.94 13.37
N VAL A 433 -18.89 3.39 13.66
CA VAL A 433 -19.83 2.66 14.51
C VAL A 433 -20.27 1.34 13.86
N MET A 434 -20.48 1.34 12.54
CA MET A 434 -20.88 0.13 11.81
C MET A 434 -19.75 -0.90 11.79
N ASP A 435 -18.49 -0.48 11.68
CA ASP A 435 -17.35 -1.38 11.74
C ASP A 435 -17.29 -2.14 13.07
N GLU A 436 -17.45 -1.41 14.18
CA GLU A 436 -17.46 -2.01 15.50
C GLU A 436 -18.65 -2.97 15.67
N LEU A 437 -19.83 -2.61 15.15
CA LEU A 437 -21.04 -3.40 15.26
C LEU A 437 -20.98 -4.72 14.45
N PHE A 438 -20.34 -4.68 13.26
CA PHE A 438 -20.22 -5.86 12.38
C PHE A 438 -18.95 -6.68 12.63
N GLY A 439 -18.13 -6.29 13.61
CA GLY A 439 -16.90 -7.00 13.95
C GLY A 439 -15.79 -6.87 12.90
N TYR A 440 -15.86 -5.85 12.03
CA TYR A 440 -14.76 -5.56 11.13
C TYR A 440 -13.57 -4.94 11.88
N GLY A 441 -12.37 -5.12 11.33
CA GLY A 441 -11.17 -4.52 11.87
C GLY A 441 -10.70 -5.12 13.20
N ASN A 442 -11.15 -6.32 13.55
CA ASN A 442 -10.60 -7.07 14.67
C ASN A 442 -9.15 -7.44 14.36
N VAL A 443 -8.28 -7.26 15.35
CA VAL A 443 -6.86 -7.56 15.27
C VAL A 443 -6.52 -8.59 16.34
N PHE A 444 -5.48 -9.39 16.10
CA PHE A 444 -5.14 -10.54 16.95
C PHE A 444 -6.26 -11.60 17.00
N ASP A 445 -7.00 -11.75 15.92
CA ASP A 445 -8.15 -12.66 15.83
C ASP A 445 -7.70 -14.05 15.37
N GLU A 446 -7.59 -14.98 16.31
CA GLU A 446 -7.23 -16.37 16.01
C GLU A 446 -8.29 -17.07 15.16
N GLN A 447 -9.57 -16.69 15.28
CA GLN A 447 -10.63 -17.25 14.48
C GLN A 447 -10.47 -16.89 13.00
N ALA A 448 -10.03 -15.67 12.69
CA ALA A 448 -9.72 -15.27 11.32
C ALA A 448 -8.64 -16.15 10.68
N VAL A 449 -7.64 -16.60 11.45
CA VAL A 449 -6.62 -17.55 10.97
C VAL A 449 -7.23 -18.90 10.66
N PHE A 450 -8.07 -19.43 11.52
CA PHE A 450 -8.76 -20.70 11.27
C PHE A 450 -9.68 -20.63 10.05
N ASP A 451 -10.38 -19.53 9.88
CA ASP A 451 -11.29 -19.32 8.75
C ASP A 451 -10.51 -19.18 7.44
N PHE A 452 -9.38 -18.48 7.43
CA PHE A 452 -8.49 -18.43 6.28
C PHE A 452 -8.11 -19.84 5.80
N TRP A 453 -7.64 -20.70 6.68
CA TRP A 453 -7.23 -22.07 6.30
C TRP A 453 -8.38 -22.98 5.84
N LYS A 454 -9.63 -22.57 6.08
CA LYS A 454 -10.81 -23.27 5.55
C LYS A 454 -11.17 -22.88 4.13
N THR A 455 -10.66 -21.76 3.62
CA THR A 455 -10.97 -21.27 2.26
C THR A 455 -10.52 -22.23 1.16
N GLY A 456 -9.56 -23.12 1.44
CA GLY A 456 -9.19 -24.17 0.52
C GLY A 456 -10.32 -25.11 0.09
N LYS A 457 -11.44 -25.14 0.82
CA LYS A 457 -12.65 -25.88 0.44
C LYS A 457 -13.40 -25.25 -0.72
N ASP A 458 -13.19 -23.95 -0.96
CA ASP A 458 -13.85 -23.19 -2.01
C ASP A 458 -13.11 -23.30 -3.36
N ILE A 459 -11.92 -23.95 -3.36
CA ILE A 459 -11.20 -24.30 -4.57
C ILE A 459 -11.75 -25.62 -5.06
N GLU A 460 -12.77 -25.56 -5.92
CA GLU A 460 -13.27 -26.75 -6.62
C GLU A 460 -12.24 -27.22 -7.66
N VAL A 461 -11.93 -28.51 -7.63
CA VAL A 461 -11.05 -29.19 -8.60
C VAL A 461 -11.87 -29.67 -9.79
#